data_eed10c55a1929b7ffaa3d1c6bb3c18ef
#
_entry.id   eed10c55a1929b7ffaa3d1c6bb3c18ef
#
_cell.length_a   1.000
_cell.length_b   1.000
_cell.length_c   1.000
_cell.angle_alpha   90.00
_cell.angle_beta   90.00
_cell.angle_gamma   90.00
#
_symmetry.space_group_name_H-M   'P 1'
#
loop_
_entity.id
_entity.type
_entity.pdbx_description
1 polymer ?
#
loop_
_entity_poly.entity_id
_entity_poly.type
_entity_poly.pdbx_seq_one_letter_code
_entity_poly.pdbx_strand_id
1 'polypeptide(L)'
;MTNWKRVNYGSSKELKELLLNKRIVEWNEDFLLLEDGTRVTIETSESDCCAWAGGKFKDVKLDAIITDIKIGEQVKGLRDESGERVNYNTVTIYHNQNPVALAECHANAGNGGFYYSIGSLVIGDIHFPVVEA
;
A
#
# COMPACT_ATOMS: atom_id res chain seq x y z
N MET A 1 -22.42 -14.73 16.33
CA MET A 1 -21.24 -15.20 15.59
C MET A 1 -20.82 -14.17 14.58
N THR A 2 -19.59 -13.76 14.67
CA THR A 2 -19.04 -12.76 13.77
C THR A 2 -18.65 -13.37 12.44
N ASN A 3 -19.15 -12.78 11.36
CA ASN A 3 -18.70 -13.12 10.02
C ASN A 3 -17.33 -12.51 9.80
N TRP A 4 -16.31 -13.27 10.08
CA TRP A 4 -14.96 -12.86 9.77
C TRP A 4 -14.72 -13.03 8.27
N LYS A 5 -14.64 -11.93 7.55
CA LYS A 5 -14.04 -11.97 6.23
C LYS A 5 -12.54 -12.15 6.42
N ARG A 6 -12.02 -13.27 5.99
CA ARG A 6 -10.59 -13.42 5.86
C ARG A 6 -10.09 -12.47 4.80
N VAL A 7 -9.06 -11.70 5.16
CA VAL A 7 -8.34 -10.88 4.19
C VAL A 7 -7.57 -11.82 3.28
N ASN A 8 -7.71 -11.62 1.98
CA ASN A 8 -6.99 -12.39 0.99
C ASN A 8 -5.64 -11.73 0.71
N TYR A 9 -4.58 -12.30 1.23
CA TYR A 9 -3.22 -11.77 1.04
C TYR A 9 -2.54 -12.41 -0.16
N GLY A 10 -1.93 -11.57 -1.00
CA GLY A 10 -1.14 -12.00 -2.13
C GLY A 10 0.35 -11.87 -1.88
N SER A 11 1.14 -12.53 -2.71
CA SER A 11 2.60 -12.48 -2.68
C SER A 11 3.15 -11.38 -3.57
N SER A 12 4.44 -11.03 -3.39
CA SER A 12 5.12 -10.08 -4.27
C SER A 12 5.10 -10.54 -5.73
N LYS A 13 5.14 -11.85 -5.96
CA LYS A 13 5.06 -12.42 -7.30
C LYS A 13 3.70 -12.15 -7.94
N GLU A 14 2.62 -12.34 -7.19
CA GLU A 14 1.26 -12.05 -7.66
C GLU A 14 1.08 -10.57 -7.95
N LEU A 15 1.63 -9.71 -7.09
CA LEU A 15 1.59 -8.26 -7.30
C LEU A 15 2.25 -7.88 -8.64
N LYS A 16 3.40 -8.44 -8.92
CA LYS A 16 4.09 -8.21 -10.19
C LYS A 16 3.29 -8.72 -11.38
N GLU A 17 2.71 -9.92 -11.29
CA GLU A 17 1.89 -10.49 -12.36
C GLU A 17 0.68 -9.61 -12.69
N LEU A 18 0.09 -8.95 -11.69
CA LEU A 18 -1.08 -8.10 -11.90
C LEU A 18 -0.73 -6.74 -12.49
N LEU A 19 0.46 -6.22 -12.28
CA LEU A 19 0.83 -4.86 -12.66
C LEU A 19 1.82 -4.77 -13.82
N LEU A 20 2.68 -5.77 -14.01
CA LEU A 20 3.70 -5.69 -15.06
C LEU A 20 3.09 -5.64 -16.46
N ASN A 21 3.74 -4.91 -17.33
CA ASN A 21 3.37 -4.73 -18.75
C ASN A 21 2.07 -3.95 -18.97
N LYS A 22 1.61 -3.22 -17.97
CA LYS A 22 0.43 -2.37 -18.04
C LYS A 22 0.82 -0.90 -17.86
N ARG A 23 -0.03 0.01 -18.33
CA ARG A 23 0.16 1.45 -18.18
C ARG A 23 -0.83 2.03 -17.19
N ILE A 24 -0.38 3.04 -16.44
CA ILE A 24 -1.27 3.84 -15.59
C ILE A 24 -1.89 4.90 -16.50
N VAL A 25 -3.21 4.94 -16.56
CA VAL A 25 -3.94 5.86 -17.45
C VAL A 25 -4.68 6.97 -16.69
N GLU A 26 -4.93 6.78 -15.42
CA GLU A 26 -5.57 7.77 -14.55
C GLU A 26 -5.13 7.55 -13.11
N TRP A 27 -5.11 8.62 -12.31
CA TRP A 27 -4.76 8.50 -10.91
C TRP A 27 -5.23 9.70 -10.08
N ASN A 28 -5.32 9.48 -8.78
CA ASN A 28 -5.34 10.52 -7.77
C ASN A 28 -4.61 9.99 -6.53
N GLU A 29 -4.64 10.70 -5.42
CA GLU A 29 -3.95 10.25 -4.20
C GLU A 29 -4.49 8.91 -3.68
N ASP A 30 -5.72 8.54 -4.02
CA ASP A 30 -6.39 7.35 -3.50
C ASP A 30 -6.27 6.13 -4.39
N PHE A 31 -6.04 6.30 -5.69
CA PHE A 31 -5.99 5.16 -6.61
C PHE A 31 -5.10 5.38 -7.83
N LEU A 32 -4.68 4.26 -8.40
CA LEU A 32 -4.15 4.18 -9.76
C LEU A 32 -5.13 3.37 -10.60
N LEU A 33 -5.41 3.83 -11.82
CA LEU A 33 -6.20 3.08 -12.79
C LEU A 33 -5.29 2.67 -13.95
N LEU A 34 -5.27 1.37 -14.23
CA LEU A 34 -4.47 0.82 -15.32
C LEU A 34 -5.31 0.70 -16.59
N GLU A 35 -4.64 0.57 -17.74
CA GLU A 35 -5.29 0.54 -19.05
C GLU A 35 -6.30 -0.58 -19.26
N ASP A 36 -6.16 -1.68 -18.52
CA ASP A 36 -7.08 -2.82 -18.57
C ASP A 36 -8.24 -2.72 -17.57
N GLY A 37 -8.37 -1.60 -16.88
CA GLY A 37 -9.40 -1.40 -15.86
C GLY A 37 -8.98 -1.82 -14.45
N THR A 38 -7.79 -2.35 -14.26
CA THR A 38 -7.28 -2.71 -12.93
C THR A 38 -7.13 -1.45 -12.09
N ARG A 39 -7.71 -1.46 -10.90
CA ARG A 39 -7.61 -0.37 -9.94
C ARG A 39 -6.72 -0.79 -8.77
N VAL A 40 -5.78 0.07 -8.41
CA VAL A 40 -4.88 -0.15 -7.27
C VAL A 40 -5.20 0.90 -6.22
N THR A 41 -5.46 0.48 -5.00
CA THR A 41 -5.74 1.37 -3.86
C THR A 41 -4.77 1.08 -2.71
N ILE A 42 -4.79 1.93 -1.70
CA ILE A 42 -4.06 1.73 -0.45
C ILE A 42 -5.10 1.67 0.66
N GLU A 43 -5.15 0.56 1.38
CA GLU A 43 -6.19 0.34 2.38
C GLU A 43 -5.62 -0.29 3.65
N THR A 44 -6.37 -0.14 4.74
CA THR A 44 -6.11 -0.91 5.96
C THR A 44 -6.62 -2.33 5.74
N SER A 45 -5.74 -3.31 5.84
CA SER A 45 -6.12 -4.72 5.72
C SER A 45 -6.73 -5.24 7.02
N GLU A 46 -6.04 -4.97 8.12
CA GLU A 46 -6.45 -5.37 9.46
C GLU A 46 -6.02 -4.30 10.44
N SER A 47 -6.80 -4.11 11.48
CA SER A 47 -6.45 -3.19 12.55
C SER A 47 -7.18 -3.53 13.83
N ASP A 48 -6.55 -3.21 14.96
CA ASP A 48 -7.23 -3.15 16.24
C ASP A 48 -8.15 -1.92 16.28
N CYS A 49 -9.05 -1.88 17.24
CA CYS A 49 -10.09 -0.86 17.32
C CYS A 49 -9.61 0.58 17.22
N CYS A 50 -8.35 0.85 17.62
CA CYS A 50 -7.85 2.21 17.81
C CYS A 50 -6.61 2.50 16.97
N ALA A 51 -6.33 1.65 15.98
CA ALA A 51 -5.24 1.80 15.04
C ALA A 51 -5.77 1.84 13.63
N TRP A 52 -5.03 2.44 12.73
CA TRP A 52 -5.38 2.48 11.31
C TRP A 52 -4.13 2.56 10.45
N ALA A 53 -4.31 2.23 9.20
CA ALA A 53 -3.26 2.36 8.19
C ALA A 53 -3.83 3.03 6.94
N GLY A 54 -2.97 3.53 6.10
CA GLY A 54 -3.38 4.17 4.86
C GLY A 54 -2.18 4.65 4.09
N GLY A 55 -2.42 5.57 3.19
CA GLY A 55 -1.35 6.14 2.38
C GLY A 55 -1.88 6.94 1.22
N LYS A 56 -0.97 7.33 0.36
CA LYS A 56 -1.31 8.07 -0.85
C LYS A 56 -0.35 7.73 -1.98
N PHE A 57 -0.86 7.85 -3.20
CA PHE A 57 -0.02 7.80 -4.39
C PHE A 57 0.50 9.20 -4.70
N LYS A 58 1.70 9.27 -5.24
CA LYS A 58 2.31 10.53 -5.67
C LYS A 58 3.31 10.32 -6.79
N ASP A 59 3.72 11.41 -7.42
CA ASP A 59 4.74 11.44 -8.47
C ASP A 59 4.42 10.45 -9.59
N VAL A 60 3.16 10.39 -9.99
CA VAL A 60 2.68 9.45 -10.98
C VAL A 60 2.90 10.02 -12.39
N LYS A 61 3.51 9.20 -13.24
CA LYS A 61 3.67 9.48 -14.68
C LYS A 61 2.74 8.56 -15.45
N LEU A 62 1.89 9.15 -16.27
CA LEU A 62 0.94 8.40 -17.07
C LEU A 62 1.61 7.78 -18.31
N ASP A 63 0.97 6.73 -18.82
CA ASP A 63 1.27 6.09 -20.11
C ASP A 63 2.63 5.37 -20.20
N ALA A 64 3.36 5.25 -19.10
CA ALA A 64 4.58 4.46 -19.06
C ALA A 64 4.26 3.00 -18.67
N ILE A 65 4.85 2.06 -19.38
CA ILE A 65 4.67 0.64 -19.11
C ILE A 65 5.39 0.29 -17.80
N ILE A 66 4.69 -0.37 -16.90
CA ILE A 66 5.27 -0.85 -15.64
C ILE A 66 6.17 -2.04 -15.94
N THR A 67 7.44 -1.93 -15.58
CA THR A 67 8.43 -3.00 -15.80
C THR A 67 8.93 -3.63 -14.50
N ASP A 68 8.77 -2.97 -13.36
CA ASP A 68 9.11 -3.54 -12.05
C ASP A 68 8.38 -2.81 -10.93
N ILE A 69 8.31 -3.46 -9.78
CA ILE A 69 7.71 -2.93 -8.57
C ILE A 69 8.58 -3.36 -7.40
N LYS A 70 8.90 -2.42 -6.51
CA LYS A 70 9.67 -2.72 -5.31
C LYS A 70 8.96 -2.21 -4.07
N ILE A 71 8.74 -3.10 -3.11
CA ILE A 71 8.30 -2.75 -1.77
C ILE A 71 9.56 -2.43 -0.98
N GLY A 72 9.63 -1.22 -0.42
CA GLY A 72 10.79 -0.79 0.35
C GLY A 72 10.90 -1.47 1.70
N GLU A 73 11.86 -1.04 2.49
CA GLU A 73 12.03 -1.48 3.87
C GLU A 73 11.21 -0.59 4.79
N GLN A 74 10.55 -1.22 5.76
CA GLN A 74 9.73 -0.49 6.72
C GLN A 74 10.60 0.40 7.62
N VAL A 75 10.19 1.66 7.75
CA VAL A 75 10.83 2.63 8.64
C VAL A 75 9.97 2.81 9.87
N LYS A 76 10.54 2.56 11.05
CA LYS A 76 9.85 2.79 12.32
C LYS A 76 9.84 4.27 12.63
N GLY A 77 8.66 4.84 12.85
CA GLY A 77 8.51 6.19 13.30
C GLY A 77 8.80 6.33 14.80
N LEU A 78 9.10 7.54 15.22
CA LEU A 78 9.24 7.85 16.64
C LEU A 78 7.86 7.94 17.29
N ARG A 79 7.78 7.60 18.58
CA ARG A 79 6.58 7.83 19.35
C ARG A 79 6.37 9.33 19.54
N ASP A 80 5.14 9.78 19.32
CA ASP A 80 4.76 11.15 19.62
C ASP A 80 4.45 11.29 21.14
N GLU A 81 4.01 12.50 21.53
CA GLU A 81 3.70 12.79 22.94
C GLU A 81 2.59 11.93 23.52
N SER A 82 1.69 11.42 22.67
CA SER A 82 0.61 10.52 23.11
C SER A 82 1.06 9.07 23.24
N GLY A 83 2.31 8.76 22.87
CA GLY A 83 2.83 7.40 22.82
C GLY A 83 2.50 6.67 21.53
N GLU A 84 1.85 7.32 20.59
CA GLU A 84 1.50 6.74 19.29
C GLU A 84 2.74 6.62 18.41
N ARG A 85 2.91 5.44 17.81
CA ARG A 85 3.99 5.18 16.85
C ARG A 85 3.39 5.00 15.47
N VAL A 86 3.98 5.64 14.48
CA VAL A 86 3.61 5.48 13.08
C VAL A 86 4.82 4.93 12.32
N ASN A 87 4.63 3.81 11.66
CA ASN A 87 5.63 3.21 10.78
C ASN A 87 5.30 3.56 9.32
N TYR A 88 6.33 3.60 8.49
CA TYR A 88 6.21 4.02 7.10
C TYR A 88 6.89 3.02 6.17
N ASN A 89 6.36 2.89 4.98
CA ASN A 89 7.04 2.20 3.89
C ASN A 89 6.55 2.74 2.55
N THR A 90 7.36 2.61 1.54
CA THR A 90 7.05 3.09 0.19
C THR A 90 7.14 1.94 -0.79
N VAL A 91 6.15 1.87 -1.69
CA VAL A 91 6.23 1.01 -2.88
C VAL A 91 6.60 1.91 -4.06
N THR A 92 7.61 1.50 -4.81
CA THR A 92 8.01 2.22 -6.01
C THR A 92 7.69 1.38 -7.24
N ILE A 93 6.98 2.00 -8.18
CA ILE A 93 6.62 1.39 -9.47
C ILE A 93 7.55 1.98 -10.51
N TYR A 94 8.16 1.12 -11.32
CA TYR A 94 9.20 1.51 -12.27
C TYR A 94 8.83 1.25 -13.72
N HIS A 95 9.33 2.13 -14.58
CA HIS A 95 9.49 1.88 -16.01
C HIS A 95 10.98 1.97 -16.34
N ASN A 96 11.60 0.84 -16.71
CA ASN A 96 13.02 0.78 -17.08
C ASN A 96 13.95 1.49 -16.08
N GLN A 97 13.82 1.22 -14.79
CA GLN A 97 14.60 1.82 -13.70
C GLN A 97 14.20 3.26 -13.34
N ASN A 98 13.25 3.87 -14.05
CA ASN A 98 12.74 5.19 -13.69
C ASN A 98 11.45 5.05 -12.87
N PRO A 99 11.37 5.67 -11.69
CA PRO A 99 10.12 5.65 -10.93
C PRO A 99 9.00 6.35 -11.71
N VAL A 100 7.86 5.68 -11.83
CA VAL A 100 6.66 6.25 -12.49
C VAL A 100 5.49 6.39 -11.53
N ALA A 101 5.58 5.84 -10.33
CA ALA A 101 4.61 6.07 -9.27
C ALA A 101 5.21 5.68 -7.93
N LEU A 102 4.81 6.39 -6.88
CA LEU A 102 5.14 6.06 -5.50
C LEU A 102 3.84 5.85 -4.73
N ALA A 103 3.82 4.82 -3.89
CA ALA A 103 2.78 4.62 -2.90
C ALA A 103 3.42 4.81 -1.52
N GLU A 104 3.14 5.94 -0.88
CA GLU A 104 3.62 6.22 0.47
C GLU A 104 2.60 5.71 1.46
N CYS A 105 2.97 4.69 2.23
CA CYS A 105 2.08 4.02 3.16
C CYS A 105 2.52 4.24 4.61
N HIS A 106 1.53 4.27 5.51
CA HIS A 106 1.78 4.36 6.94
C HIS A 106 0.85 3.42 7.69
N ALA A 107 1.28 3.00 8.87
CA ALA A 107 0.47 2.23 9.80
C ALA A 107 0.78 2.72 11.20
N ASN A 108 -0.25 2.90 12.03
CA ASN A 108 -0.03 3.31 13.39
C ASN A 108 -0.36 2.19 14.39
N ALA A 109 0.23 2.29 15.56
CA ALA A 109 0.04 1.35 16.66
C ALA A 109 -1.03 1.84 17.66
N GLY A 110 -1.79 2.87 17.30
CA GLY A 110 -2.84 3.42 18.13
C GLY A 110 -2.34 4.13 19.36
N ASN A 111 -3.28 4.58 20.19
CA ASN A 111 -2.98 5.30 21.41
C ASN A 111 -2.16 4.43 22.38
N GLY A 112 -1.02 4.97 22.83
CA GLY A 112 -0.10 4.25 23.70
C GLY A 112 0.83 3.26 23.00
N GLY A 113 0.65 3.00 21.72
CA GLY A 113 1.50 2.12 20.93
C GLY A 113 1.26 0.62 21.16
N PHE A 114 0.07 0.24 21.64
CA PHE A 114 -0.26 -1.15 21.99
C PHE A 114 -1.15 -1.85 20.97
N TYR A 115 -1.61 -1.14 19.95
CA TYR A 115 -2.49 -1.68 18.94
C TYR A 115 -1.71 -2.01 17.67
N TYR A 116 -2.35 -2.67 16.71
CA TYR A 116 -1.70 -2.94 15.45
C TYR A 116 -2.56 -2.50 14.27
N SER A 117 -1.90 -2.27 13.14
CA SER A 117 -2.55 -2.08 11.85
C SER A 117 -1.64 -2.58 10.73
N ILE A 118 -2.26 -2.96 9.62
CA ILE A 118 -1.55 -3.39 8.41
C ILE A 118 -2.07 -2.55 7.26
N GLY A 119 -1.16 -1.82 6.60
CA GLY A 119 -1.45 -1.07 5.39
C GLY A 119 -0.97 -1.82 4.17
N SER A 120 -1.82 -1.89 3.14
CA SER A 120 -1.57 -2.70 1.95
C SER A 120 -1.92 -1.96 0.68
N LEU A 121 -1.26 -2.35 -0.41
CA LEU A 121 -1.81 -2.13 -1.74
C LEU A 121 -2.92 -3.16 -1.94
N VAL A 122 -4.03 -2.74 -2.53
CA VAL A 122 -5.18 -3.61 -2.78
C VAL A 122 -5.54 -3.57 -4.25
N ILE A 123 -5.65 -4.76 -4.85
CA ILE A 123 -6.05 -4.94 -6.24
C ILE A 123 -7.18 -5.97 -6.25
N GLY A 124 -8.38 -5.52 -6.66
CA GLY A 124 -9.57 -6.35 -6.50
C GLY A 124 -9.83 -6.64 -5.03
N ASP A 125 -9.82 -7.91 -4.66
CA ASP A 125 -9.96 -8.35 -3.27
C ASP A 125 -8.63 -8.85 -2.66
N ILE A 126 -7.51 -8.67 -3.37
CA ILE A 126 -6.20 -9.15 -2.93
C ILE A 126 -5.44 -8.00 -2.27
N HIS A 127 -4.96 -8.24 -1.06
CA HIS A 127 -4.17 -7.30 -0.27
C HIS A 127 -2.70 -7.68 -0.30
N PHE A 128 -1.85 -6.72 -0.60
CA PHE A 128 -0.39 -6.90 -0.62
C PHE A 128 0.21 -6.04 0.49
N PRO A 129 0.54 -6.64 1.65
CA PRO A 129 1.02 -5.86 2.80
C PRO A 129 2.28 -5.06 2.48
N VAL A 130 2.29 -3.81 2.92
CA VAL A 130 3.40 -2.88 2.71
C VAL A 130 4.01 -2.44 4.03
N VAL A 131 3.18 -2.13 5.00
CA VAL A 131 3.61 -1.59 6.28
C VAL A 131 2.72 -2.11 7.40
N GLU A 132 3.32 -2.32 8.56
CA GLU A 132 2.58 -2.71 9.76
C GLU A 132 3.14 -2.02 11.01
N ALA A 133 2.31 -1.87 11.98
CA ALA A 133 2.71 -1.29 13.27
C ALA A 133 2.19 -2.11 14.44
#